data_8a5f733f7d4c971c540c5c4647214e07
#
_entry.id   8a5f733f7d4c971c540c5c4647214e07
#
_cell.length_a   1.000
_cell.length_b   1.000
_cell.length_c   1.000
_cell.angle_alpha   90.00
_cell.angle_beta   90.00
_cell.angle_gamma   90.00
#
_symmetry.space_group_name_H-M   'P 1'
#
loop_
_entity.id
_entity.type
_entity.pdbx_description
1 polymer ?
#
loop_
_entity_poly.entity_id
_entity_poly.type
_entity_poly.pdbx_seq_one_letter_code
_entity_poly.pdbx_strand_id
1 'polypeptide(L)'
;MKKYFYLSLLFFSIFNFSADYDFSGYTKYLNKEINKGNYPGFVTLIYQKGKIIFSDTRGFSDIEEQVPLNEDSLFRIYSMTKPITGAALMVLVEQGKVSLSDPVEKYIPEFKNTKVFNKKTKQLENLDRSITLLDLATHSSGLTYSFIDKGKIKEIYDQEKIYPYYFLDNVSLERPAKKSYPDICSFSEKVASLPLVHQPGEKWTYSIGMDILGCIIERASNQSFGDFLKKNIFDPLEMKDTFFEVPSSKQARMIDLYAHKKGFKEYDVDVPDSIARQKNKLILLDPKEDSLSLIHI
;
A
#
# COMPACT_ATOMS: atom_id res chain seq x y z
N MET A 1 -18.30 57.10 -51.59
CA MET A 1 -17.32 57.06 -50.50
C MET A 1 -17.33 55.62 -49.85
N LYS A 2 -16.31 54.80 -50.20
CA LYS A 2 -16.21 53.43 -49.65
C LYS A 2 -15.32 53.51 -48.41
N LYS A 3 -15.91 53.15 -47.20
CA LYS A 3 -15.17 53.03 -45.96
C LYS A 3 -14.55 51.63 -45.87
N TYR A 4 -13.24 51.54 -45.89
CA TYR A 4 -12.50 50.33 -45.63
C TYR A 4 -12.39 50.15 -44.09
N PHE A 5 -12.94 49.05 -43.59
CA PHE A 5 -12.83 48.63 -42.20
C PHE A 5 -11.60 47.71 -42.08
N TYR A 6 -10.49 48.20 -41.51
CA TYR A 6 -9.32 47.38 -41.21
C TYR A 6 -9.55 46.61 -39.93
N LEU A 7 -9.74 45.29 -40.05
CA LEU A 7 -9.82 44.37 -38.93
C LEU A 7 -8.36 43.98 -38.60
N SER A 8 -7.78 44.59 -37.56
CA SER A 8 -6.46 44.21 -37.05
C SER A 8 -6.63 42.96 -36.18
N LEU A 9 -6.24 41.79 -36.69
CA LEU A 9 -6.06 40.54 -35.94
C LEU A 9 -4.83 40.69 -35.05
N LEU A 10 -5.09 40.91 -33.75
CA LEU A 10 -4.08 40.77 -32.70
C LEU A 10 -3.78 39.26 -32.50
N PHE A 11 -2.68 38.81 -33.10
CA PHE A 11 -2.08 37.53 -32.77
C PHE A 11 -1.53 37.59 -31.33
N PHE A 12 -2.29 37.06 -30.34
CA PHE A 12 -1.74 36.75 -29.05
C PHE A 12 -0.87 35.51 -29.19
N SER A 13 0.44 35.73 -29.36
CA SER A 13 1.42 34.65 -29.18
C SER A 13 1.38 34.19 -27.75
N ILE A 14 0.73 33.05 -27.50
CA ILE A 14 0.84 32.36 -26.23
C ILE A 14 2.26 31.83 -26.14
N PHE A 15 3.15 32.59 -25.52
CA PHE A 15 4.46 32.07 -25.12
C PHE A 15 4.21 30.99 -24.09
N ASN A 16 4.22 29.73 -24.52
CA ASN A 16 4.37 28.59 -23.60
C ASN A 16 5.80 28.68 -23.05
N PHE A 17 5.96 29.28 -21.89
CA PHE A 17 7.15 29.10 -21.08
C PHE A 17 7.14 27.64 -20.62
N SER A 18 7.80 26.77 -21.38
CA SER A 18 8.25 25.48 -20.85
C SER A 18 9.32 25.82 -19.83
N ALA A 19 9.04 25.66 -18.56
CA ALA A 19 10.08 25.74 -17.54
C ALA A 19 11.00 24.53 -17.77
N ASP A 20 12.22 24.77 -18.25
CA ASP A 20 13.26 23.75 -18.29
C ASP A 20 13.67 23.45 -16.85
N TYR A 21 13.24 22.29 -16.36
CA TYR A 21 13.62 21.81 -15.04
C TYR A 21 15.01 21.16 -15.11
N ASP A 22 15.93 21.62 -14.26
CA ASP A 22 17.22 20.96 -14.09
C ASP A 22 17.15 19.91 -12.95
N PHE A 23 17.19 18.63 -13.33
CA PHE A 23 17.22 17.50 -12.40
C PHE A 23 18.64 16.96 -12.15
N SER A 24 19.69 17.63 -12.61
CA SER A 24 21.08 17.15 -12.47
C SER A 24 21.51 16.97 -11.02
N GLY A 25 21.11 17.89 -10.13
CA GLY A 25 21.37 17.79 -8.69
C GLY A 25 20.69 16.56 -8.05
N TYR A 26 19.46 16.28 -8.47
CA TYR A 26 18.71 15.11 -8.02
C TYR A 26 19.37 13.80 -8.49
N THR A 27 19.67 13.68 -9.77
CA THR A 27 20.31 12.48 -10.32
C THR A 27 21.69 12.22 -9.72
N LYS A 28 22.46 13.27 -9.44
CA LYS A 28 23.74 13.17 -8.73
C LYS A 28 23.55 12.64 -7.29
N TYR A 29 22.50 13.08 -6.61
CA TYR A 29 22.16 12.58 -5.28
C TYR A 29 21.80 11.08 -5.31
N LEU A 30 20.96 10.64 -6.24
CA LEU A 30 20.58 9.23 -6.37
C LEU A 30 21.81 8.34 -6.63
N ASN A 31 22.69 8.75 -7.57
CA ASN A 31 23.94 8.01 -7.82
C ASN A 31 24.80 7.90 -6.57
N LYS A 32 24.92 8.97 -5.78
CA LYS A 32 25.65 8.96 -4.52
C LYS A 32 25.08 7.95 -3.53
N GLU A 33 23.77 7.84 -3.44
CA GLU A 33 23.11 6.92 -2.51
C GLU A 33 23.24 5.45 -2.94
N ILE A 34 23.16 5.16 -4.24
CA ILE A 34 23.47 3.82 -4.79
C ILE A 34 24.91 3.45 -4.53
N ASN A 35 25.87 4.34 -4.86
CA ASN A 35 27.31 4.09 -4.68
C ASN A 35 27.70 3.88 -3.21
N LYS A 36 26.94 4.43 -2.27
CA LYS A 36 27.11 4.18 -0.84
C LYS A 36 26.50 2.85 -0.38
N GLY A 37 25.77 2.15 -1.25
CA GLY A 37 25.00 0.95 -0.91
C GLY A 37 23.85 1.23 0.06
N ASN A 38 23.22 2.41 -0.01
CA ASN A 38 22.05 2.73 0.78
C ASN A 38 20.75 2.27 0.10
N TYR A 39 20.74 2.17 -1.23
CA TYR A 39 19.61 1.70 -2.04
C TYR A 39 20.11 0.86 -3.21
N PRO A 40 19.36 -0.16 -3.64
CA PRO A 40 19.74 -0.97 -4.81
C PRO A 40 19.60 -0.17 -6.11
N GLY A 41 18.57 0.66 -6.21
CA GLY A 41 18.28 1.45 -7.41
C GLY A 41 17.05 2.32 -7.22
N PHE A 42 16.73 3.08 -8.27
CA PHE A 42 15.59 3.99 -8.33
C PHE A 42 14.97 3.99 -9.73
N VAL A 43 13.64 3.97 -9.77
CA VAL A 43 12.86 4.41 -10.93
C VAL A 43 12.14 5.68 -10.51
N THR A 44 12.38 6.76 -11.22
CA THR A 44 11.79 8.07 -10.94
C THR A 44 10.97 8.53 -12.12
N LEU A 45 9.72 8.88 -11.87
CA LEU A 45 8.82 9.47 -12.84
C LEU A 45 8.21 10.73 -12.25
N ILE A 46 8.35 11.87 -12.93
CA ILE A 46 7.69 13.11 -12.55
C ILE A 46 6.70 13.48 -13.64
N TYR A 47 5.44 13.61 -13.21
CA TYR A 47 4.33 13.95 -14.08
C TYR A 47 3.76 15.31 -13.69
N GLN A 48 3.61 16.19 -14.67
CA GLN A 48 3.07 17.53 -14.46
C GLN A 48 2.20 17.96 -15.64
N LYS A 49 1.01 18.49 -15.34
CA LYS A 49 0.07 19.03 -16.34
C LYS A 49 -0.16 18.10 -17.54
N GLY A 50 -0.37 16.81 -17.27
CA GLY A 50 -0.65 15.83 -18.30
C GLY A 50 0.59 15.32 -19.08
N LYS A 51 1.81 15.63 -18.65
CA LYS A 51 3.05 15.22 -19.32
C LYS A 51 4.09 14.70 -18.37
N ILE A 52 4.84 13.70 -18.82
CA ILE A 52 6.07 13.29 -18.15
C ILE A 52 7.11 14.38 -18.41
N ILE A 53 7.62 14.99 -17.35
CA ILE A 53 8.66 16.01 -17.42
C ILE A 53 10.04 15.48 -17.02
N PHE A 54 10.08 14.30 -16.40
CA PHE A 54 11.31 13.61 -16.05
C PHE A 54 11.05 12.11 -15.90
N SER A 55 11.90 11.28 -16.49
CA SER A 55 11.98 9.83 -16.27
C SER A 55 13.45 9.46 -16.11
N ASP A 56 13.75 8.65 -15.09
CA ASP A 56 15.12 8.24 -14.79
C ASP A 56 15.11 6.88 -14.08
N THR A 57 15.95 5.97 -14.59
CA THR A 57 16.11 4.62 -14.03
C THR A 57 17.59 4.33 -13.84
N ARG A 58 17.95 3.86 -12.65
CA ARG A 58 19.35 3.57 -12.29
C ARG A 58 19.48 2.54 -11.18
N GLY A 59 20.62 1.85 -11.17
CA GLY A 59 20.92 0.79 -10.20
C GLY A 59 20.44 -0.57 -10.64
N PHE A 60 20.15 -1.44 -9.69
CA PHE A 60 19.92 -2.86 -9.91
C PHE A 60 18.57 -3.31 -9.35
N SER A 61 17.91 -4.23 -10.05
CA SER A 61 16.77 -5.01 -9.57
C SER A 61 17.21 -6.19 -8.71
N ASP A 62 18.44 -6.66 -8.96
CA ASP A 62 19.13 -7.72 -8.24
C ASP A 62 20.59 -7.31 -8.12
N ILE A 63 21.06 -7.06 -6.88
CA ILE A 63 22.44 -6.60 -6.61
C ILE A 63 23.43 -7.75 -6.77
N GLU A 64 23.03 -8.94 -6.36
CA GLU A 64 23.87 -10.12 -6.33
C GLU A 64 24.22 -10.57 -7.74
N GLU A 65 23.21 -10.64 -8.62
CA GLU A 65 23.37 -11.00 -10.03
C GLU A 65 23.64 -9.80 -10.94
N GLN A 66 23.70 -8.58 -10.36
CA GLN A 66 23.93 -7.33 -11.08
C GLN A 66 22.93 -7.09 -12.22
N VAL A 67 21.68 -7.51 -12.06
CA VAL A 67 20.62 -7.29 -13.03
C VAL A 67 20.19 -5.82 -13.00
N PRO A 68 20.32 -5.08 -14.12
CA PRO A 68 19.92 -3.67 -14.15
C PRO A 68 18.45 -3.47 -13.83
N LEU A 69 18.14 -2.42 -13.10
CA LEU A 69 16.77 -1.95 -12.95
C LEU A 69 16.26 -1.32 -14.27
N ASN A 70 15.01 -1.57 -14.63
CA ASN A 70 14.39 -1.08 -15.85
C ASN A 70 13.09 -0.32 -15.52
N GLU A 71 12.61 0.51 -16.45
CA GLU A 71 11.36 1.26 -16.29
C GLU A 71 10.13 0.35 -16.18
N ASP A 72 10.21 -0.86 -16.75
CA ASP A 72 9.16 -1.87 -16.70
C ASP A 72 9.36 -2.90 -15.56
N SER A 73 10.30 -2.67 -14.64
CA SER A 73 10.49 -3.48 -13.44
C SER A 73 9.25 -3.42 -12.54
N LEU A 74 8.90 -4.56 -11.94
CA LEU A 74 7.73 -4.69 -11.07
C LEU A 74 8.13 -4.51 -9.61
N PHE A 75 7.39 -3.66 -8.91
CA PHE A 75 7.62 -3.28 -7.53
C PHE A 75 6.49 -3.72 -6.62
N ARG A 76 6.82 -4.10 -5.38
CA ARG A 76 5.83 -4.20 -4.31
C ARG A 76 5.50 -2.78 -3.84
N ILE A 77 4.24 -2.36 -3.96
CA ILE A 77 3.85 -0.98 -3.60
C ILE A 77 3.24 -0.85 -2.20
N TYR A 78 3.06 -1.96 -1.50
CA TYR A 78 2.60 -1.96 -0.10
C TYR A 78 1.40 -1.02 0.16
N SER A 79 1.58 -0.05 1.05
CA SER A 79 0.51 0.89 1.44
C SER A 79 0.05 1.84 0.35
N MET A 80 0.73 1.92 -0.79
CA MET A 80 0.21 2.63 -1.98
C MET A 80 -1.00 1.92 -2.60
N THR A 81 -1.30 0.70 -2.20
CA THR A 81 -2.57 0.02 -2.50
C THR A 81 -3.78 0.69 -1.87
N LYS A 82 -3.61 1.38 -0.73
CA LYS A 82 -4.73 2.01 -0.01
C LYS A 82 -5.51 3.03 -0.85
N PRO A 83 -4.88 3.95 -1.59
CA PRO A 83 -5.59 4.81 -2.53
C PRO A 83 -6.39 4.04 -3.57
N ILE A 84 -5.88 2.90 -4.05
CA ILE A 84 -6.57 2.05 -5.03
C ILE A 84 -7.79 1.40 -4.40
N THR A 85 -7.67 0.87 -3.18
CA THR A 85 -8.81 0.35 -2.40
C THR A 85 -9.85 1.43 -2.15
N GLY A 86 -9.41 2.66 -1.81
CA GLY A 86 -10.29 3.81 -1.66
C GLY A 86 -11.03 4.15 -2.95
N ALA A 87 -10.33 4.15 -4.10
CA ALA A 87 -10.96 4.35 -5.40
C ALA A 87 -11.99 3.25 -5.71
N ALA A 88 -11.69 1.99 -5.41
CA ALA A 88 -12.64 0.88 -5.56
C ALA A 88 -13.90 1.06 -4.71
N LEU A 89 -13.76 1.50 -3.46
CA LEU A 89 -14.90 1.85 -2.61
C LEU A 89 -15.75 2.96 -3.27
N MET A 90 -15.11 4.00 -3.81
CA MET A 90 -15.83 5.10 -4.46
C MET A 90 -16.54 4.68 -5.74
N VAL A 91 -16.01 3.71 -6.49
CA VAL A 91 -16.74 3.09 -7.62
C VAL A 91 -18.06 2.45 -7.14
N LEU A 92 -18.04 1.73 -6.01
CA LEU A 92 -19.26 1.14 -5.45
C LEU A 92 -20.24 2.20 -4.93
N VAL A 93 -19.73 3.30 -4.37
CA VAL A 93 -20.56 4.45 -3.96
C VAL A 93 -21.23 5.08 -5.18
N GLU A 94 -20.50 5.32 -6.25
CA GLU A 94 -21.03 5.86 -7.51
C GLU A 94 -22.10 4.93 -8.13
N GLN A 95 -21.89 3.61 -8.03
CA GLN A 95 -22.87 2.61 -8.46
C GLN A 95 -24.09 2.49 -7.53
N GLY A 96 -24.15 3.23 -6.43
CA GLY A 96 -25.23 3.16 -5.44
C GLY A 96 -25.29 1.84 -4.66
N LYS A 97 -24.24 1.03 -4.70
CA LYS A 97 -24.18 -0.28 -4.02
C LYS A 97 -23.86 -0.17 -2.53
N VAL A 98 -23.11 0.85 -2.16
CA VAL A 98 -22.74 1.15 -0.77
C VAL A 98 -22.83 2.64 -0.50
N SER A 99 -22.96 3.01 0.78
CA SER A 99 -22.81 4.39 1.26
C SER A 99 -21.62 4.47 2.22
N LEU A 100 -20.89 5.58 2.20
CA LEU A 100 -19.82 5.81 3.19
C LEU A 100 -20.34 5.80 4.63
N SER A 101 -21.64 6.10 4.85
CA SER A 101 -22.30 6.03 6.15
C SER A 101 -22.86 4.65 6.51
N ASP A 102 -22.77 3.67 5.60
CA ASP A 102 -23.21 2.31 5.91
C ASP A 102 -22.40 1.74 7.09
N PRO A 103 -23.05 1.06 8.05
CA PRO A 103 -22.35 0.37 9.11
C PRO A 103 -21.65 -0.88 8.56
N VAL A 104 -20.44 -1.14 9.05
CA VAL A 104 -19.61 -2.28 8.61
C VAL A 104 -20.33 -3.61 8.81
N GLU A 105 -21.08 -3.75 9.91
CA GLU A 105 -21.84 -4.96 10.21
C GLU A 105 -22.95 -5.29 9.21
N LYS A 106 -23.33 -4.36 8.34
CA LYS A 106 -24.22 -4.63 7.19
C LYS A 106 -23.58 -5.63 6.22
N TYR A 107 -22.27 -5.59 6.10
CA TYR A 107 -21.47 -6.42 5.17
C TYR A 107 -20.72 -7.53 5.90
N ILE A 108 -20.26 -7.26 7.11
CA ILE A 108 -19.51 -8.20 7.97
C ILE A 108 -20.21 -8.24 9.34
N PRO A 109 -21.22 -9.10 9.51
CA PRO A 109 -22.08 -9.11 10.71
C PRO A 109 -21.34 -9.27 12.04
N GLU A 110 -20.15 -9.87 12.01
CA GLU A 110 -19.28 -10.09 13.16
C GLU A 110 -18.91 -8.78 13.86
N PHE A 111 -18.80 -7.68 13.13
CA PHE A 111 -18.52 -6.34 13.68
C PHE A 111 -19.60 -5.80 14.62
N LYS A 112 -20.81 -6.37 14.62
CA LYS A 112 -21.90 -5.98 15.54
C LYS A 112 -21.52 -6.11 17.00
N ASN A 113 -20.64 -7.09 17.32
CA ASN A 113 -20.24 -7.40 18.69
C ASN A 113 -18.85 -6.91 19.06
N THR A 114 -18.20 -6.17 18.18
CA THR A 114 -16.88 -5.59 18.41
C THR A 114 -16.90 -4.70 19.66
N LYS A 115 -15.80 -4.71 20.43
CA LYS A 115 -15.64 -3.96 21.68
C LYS A 115 -14.47 -2.97 21.55
N VAL A 116 -14.42 -2.02 22.45
CA VAL A 116 -13.26 -1.13 22.63
C VAL A 116 -12.52 -1.52 23.90
N PHE A 117 -11.21 -1.55 23.87
CA PHE A 117 -10.39 -1.70 25.07
C PHE A 117 -10.14 -0.35 25.72
N ASN A 118 -10.76 -0.11 26.86
CA ASN A 118 -10.52 1.09 27.65
C ASN A 118 -9.17 0.99 28.39
N LYS A 119 -8.20 1.81 28.00
CA LYS A 119 -6.84 1.79 28.59
C LYS A 119 -6.82 2.24 30.07
N LYS A 120 -7.82 2.99 30.55
CA LYS A 120 -7.91 3.47 31.94
C LYS A 120 -8.49 2.40 32.85
N THR A 121 -9.65 1.83 32.48
CA THR A 121 -10.36 0.83 33.29
C THR A 121 -9.83 -0.59 33.07
N LYS A 122 -9.03 -0.82 32.03
CA LYS A 122 -8.54 -2.15 31.56
C LYS A 122 -9.67 -3.13 31.20
N GLN A 123 -10.85 -2.62 30.87
CA GLN A 123 -12.05 -3.40 30.52
C GLN A 123 -12.44 -3.21 29.06
N LEU A 124 -13.21 -4.17 28.55
CA LEU A 124 -13.86 -4.08 27.26
C LEU A 124 -15.20 -3.35 27.42
N GLU A 125 -15.42 -2.35 26.58
CA GLU A 125 -16.63 -1.56 26.55
C GLU A 125 -17.37 -1.72 25.22
N ASN A 126 -18.66 -1.44 25.19
CA ASN A 126 -19.42 -1.39 23.95
C ASN A 126 -18.96 -0.21 23.08
N LEU A 127 -19.23 -0.32 21.78
CA LEU A 127 -19.08 0.83 20.89
C LEU A 127 -20.19 1.86 21.20
N ASP A 128 -19.83 3.15 21.15
CA ASP A 128 -20.79 4.24 21.26
C ASP A 128 -21.67 4.32 20.00
N ARG A 129 -21.17 3.88 18.88
CA ARG A 129 -21.85 3.76 17.58
C ARG A 129 -21.20 2.68 16.72
N SER A 130 -21.92 2.24 15.69
CA SER A 130 -21.37 1.37 14.67
C SER A 130 -20.16 1.99 13.95
N ILE A 131 -19.21 1.15 13.54
CA ILE A 131 -18.13 1.52 12.63
C ILE A 131 -18.74 1.71 11.24
N THR A 132 -18.41 2.81 10.56
CA THR A 132 -18.87 3.07 9.19
C THR A 132 -17.78 2.77 8.15
N LEU A 133 -18.18 2.66 6.87
CA LEU A 133 -17.21 2.53 5.77
C LEU A 133 -16.28 3.75 5.71
N LEU A 134 -16.78 4.93 6.05
CA LEU A 134 -15.97 6.15 6.15
C LEU A 134 -14.89 6.01 7.23
N ASP A 135 -15.24 5.46 8.40
CA ASP A 135 -14.27 5.26 9.48
C ASP A 135 -13.13 4.33 9.07
N LEU A 136 -13.43 3.28 8.30
CA LEU A 136 -12.39 2.39 7.75
C LEU A 136 -11.51 3.14 6.75
N ALA A 137 -12.12 3.85 5.81
CA ALA A 137 -11.42 4.56 4.74
C ALA A 137 -10.52 5.70 5.25
N THR A 138 -10.90 6.32 6.37
CA THR A 138 -10.17 7.46 6.97
C THR A 138 -9.29 7.10 8.15
N HIS A 139 -9.15 5.81 8.47
CA HIS A 139 -8.39 5.34 9.63
C HIS A 139 -8.91 5.87 10.98
N SER A 140 -10.23 6.09 11.09
CA SER A 140 -10.88 6.55 12.32
C SER A 140 -11.74 5.47 13.02
N SER A 141 -11.69 4.23 12.53
CA SER A 141 -12.50 3.11 13.03
C SER A 141 -12.14 2.63 14.43
N GLY A 142 -10.95 2.93 14.94
CA GLY A 142 -10.41 2.34 16.17
C GLY A 142 -9.64 1.03 15.95
N LEU A 143 -9.58 0.52 14.72
CA LEU A 143 -8.63 -0.53 14.34
C LEU A 143 -7.19 0.00 14.38
N THR A 144 -6.21 -0.90 14.43
CA THR A 144 -4.78 -0.55 14.46
C THR A 144 -3.96 -1.57 13.66
N TYR A 145 -2.64 -1.45 13.74
CA TYR A 145 -1.68 -2.50 13.42
C TYR A 145 -0.89 -2.90 14.67
N SER A 146 -0.43 -4.14 14.75
CA SER A 146 0.37 -4.63 15.87
C SER A 146 1.65 -3.82 16.12
N PHE A 147 2.25 -3.24 15.06
CA PHE A 147 3.45 -2.39 15.16
C PHE A 147 3.14 -0.92 15.53
N ILE A 148 1.87 -0.51 15.52
CA ILE A 148 1.45 0.85 15.94
C ILE A 148 1.10 0.89 17.42
N ASP A 149 0.28 -0.05 17.92
CA ASP A 149 -0.03 -0.14 19.36
C ASP A 149 1.11 -0.84 20.10
N LYS A 150 1.41 -0.37 21.31
CA LYS A 150 2.46 -0.92 22.16
C LYS A 150 1.91 -1.60 23.42
N GLY A 151 0.58 -1.74 23.52
CA GLY A 151 -0.11 -2.23 24.70
C GLY A 151 -0.80 -3.58 24.48
N LYS A 152 -1.87 -3.78 25.25
CA LYS A 152 -2.64 -5.03 25.26
C LYS A 152 -3.17 -5.43 23.88
N ILE A 153 -3.52 -4.49 23.03
CA ILE A 153 -4.03 -4.77 21.68
C ILE A 153 -2.92 -5.36 20.81
N LYS A 154 -1.68 -4.85 20.93
CA LYS A 154 -0.54 -5.48 20.25
C LYS A 154 -0.41 -6.95 20.62
N GLU A 155 -0.41 -7.26 21.92
CA GLU A 155 -0.30 -8.64 22.41
C GLU A 155 -1.40 -9.55 21.83
N ILE A 156 -2.65 -9.04 21.77
CA ILE A 156 -3.79 -9.76 21.20
C ILE A 156 -3.59 -9.99 19.69
N TYR A 157 -3.20 -8.94 18.95
CA TYR A 157 -2.96 -9.04 17.51
C TYR A 157 -1.84 -10.03 17.19
N ASP A 158 -0.76 -10.01 17.98
CA ASP A 158 0.37 -10.94 17.82
C ASP A 158 -0.05 -12.39 18.10
N GLN A 159 -0.80 -12.64 19.18
CA GLN A 159 -1.33 -13.97 19.51
C GLN A 159 -2.26 -14.52 18.43
N GLU A 160 -3.09 -13.65 17.85
CA GLU A 160 -4.05 -13.98 16.81
C GLU A 160 -3.46 -13.86 15.40
N LYS A 161 -2.16 -13.59 15.28
CA LYS A 161 -1.44 -13.44 14.00
C LYS A 161 -2.07 -12.42 13.05
N ILE A 162 -2.58 -11.31 13.61
CA ILE A 162 -3.07 -10.17 12.85
C ILE A 162 -1.89 -9.28 12.49
N TYR A 163 -1.14 -9.69 11.50
CA TYR A 163 -0.04 -8.91 10.97
C TYR A 163 -0.41 -8.35 9.60
N PRO A 164 0.08 -7.16 9.24
CA PRO A 164 0.28 -6.89 7.82
C PRO A 164 1.29 -7.93 7.35
N TYR A 165 0.92 -8.69 6.40
CA TYR A 165 1.47 -9.97 5.95
C TYR A 165 2.99 -10.04 5.73
N TYR A 166 3.75 -8.98 6.01
CA TYR A 166 5.15 -8.84 5.61
C TYR A 166 6.16 -8.67 6.71
N PHE A 167 5.71 -8.27 7.90
CA PHE A 167 6.69 -7.62 8.78
C PHE A 167 7.47 -8.58 9.67
N LEU A 168 7.05 -9.80 9.88
CA LEU A 168 7.69 -10.58 10.94
C LEU A 168 8.23 -11.96 10.56
N ASP A 169 7.66 -12.63 9.58
CA ASP A 169 8.14 -13.96 9.21
C ASP A 169 9.25 -13.93 8.15
N ASN A 170 9.46 -12.79 7.48
CA ASN A 170 10.52 -12.62 6.48
C ASN A 170 11.87 -12.26 7.07
N VAL A 171 11.97 -12.06 8.38
CA VAL A 171 13.26 -11.93 9.06
C VAL A 171 13.84 -13.30 9.39
N SER A 172 13.04 -14.33 9.52
CA SER A 172 13.51 -15.70 9.35
C SER A 172 13.56 -15.96 7.84
N LEU A 173 14.74 -16.09 7.28
CA LEU A 173 15.01 -16.51 5.90
C LEU A 173 14.44 -17.89 5.56
N GLU A 174 13.58 -18.44 6.40
CA GLU A 174 12.84 -19.65 6.25
C GLU A 174 11.42 -19.30 5.83
N ARG A 175 11.12 -19.55 4.57
CA ARG A 175 9.85 -19.53 3.84
C ARG A 175 8.69 -18.71 4.43
N PRO A 176 7.91 -17.97 3.59
CA PRO A 176 6.78 -17.21 4.06
C PRO A 176 5.83 -18.10 4.87
N ALA A 177 5.42 -17.59 6.02
CA ALA A 177 4.45 -18.29 6.87
C ALA A 177 3.22 -18.64 6.03
N LYS A 178 2.76 -19.87 6.18
CA LYS A 178 1.45 -20.30 5.65
C LYS A 178 0.44 -19.20 5.92
N LYS A 179 -0.36 -18.80 4.92
CA LYS A 179 -1.48 -17.84 5.08
C LYS A 179 -2.21 -18.16 6.39
N SER A 180 -2.22 -17.23 7.34
CA SER A 180 -2.92 -17.42 8.61
C SER A 180 -4.44 -17.50 8.39
N TYR A 181 -4.94 -16.93 7.29
CA TYR A 181 -6.34 -16.88 6.90
C TYR A 181 -6.50 -17.26 5.44
N PRO A 182 -7.56 -18.04 5.08
CA PRO A 182 -7.74 -18.53 3.71
C PRO A 182 -8.05 -17.41 2.70
N ASP A 183 -8.72 -16.35 3.14
CA ASP A 183 -9.15 -15.23 2.32
C ASP A 183 -9.29 -13.94 3.15
N ILE A 184 -9.52 -12.83 2.47
CA ILE A 184 -9.63 -11.50 3.09
C ILE A 184 -10.87 -11.37 3.98
N CYS A 185 -11.95 -12.10 3.67
CA CYS A 185 -13.16 -12.06 4.48
C CYS A 185 -13.02 -12.84 5.78
N SER A 186 -12.42 -14.03 5.74
CA SER A 186 -12.06 -14.79 6.94
C SER A 186 -11.12 -14.00 7.86
N PHE A 187 -10.17 -13.27 7.28
CA PHE A 187 -9.33 -12.34 8.04
C PHE A 187 -10.16 -11.23 8.69
N SER A 188 -11.07 -10.61 7.93
CA SER A 188 -11.91 -9.51 8.40
C SER A 188 -12.87 -9.93 9.51
N GLU A 189 -13.46 -11.13 9.40
CA GLU A 189 -14.30 -11.75 10.44
C GLU A 189 -13.52 -11.98 11.73
N LYS A 190 -12.29 -12.46 11.60
CA LYS A 190 -11.41 -12.62 12.78
C LYS A 190 -11.10 -11.28 13.42
N VAL A 191 -10.74 -10.26 12.64
CA VAL A 191 -10.47 -8.90 13.15
C VAL A 191 -11.69 -8.34 13.89
N ALA A 192 -12.90 -8.60 13.42
CA ALA A 192 -14.13 -8.15 14.07
C ALA A 192 -14.29 -8.66 15.51
N SER A 193 -13.72 -9.84 15.82
CA SER A 193 -13.74 -10.42 17.18
C SER A 193 -12.74 -9.76 18.15
N LEU A 194 -11.87 -8.87 17.65
CA LEU A 194 -10.81 -8.26 18.44
C LEU A 194 -11.20 -6.82 18.86
N PRO A 195 -10.68 -6.37 20.01
CA PRO A 195 -11.05 -5.04 20.50
C PRO A 195 -10.35 -3.92 19.73
N LEU A 196 -11.05 -2.79 19.62
CA LEU A 196 -10.53 -1.52 19.09
C LEU A 196 -9.66 -0.82 20.13
N VAL A 197 -8.77 0.07 19.69
CA VAL A 197 -7.91 0.89 20.56
C VAL A 197 -8.57 2.20 21.04
N HIS A 198 -9.68 2.62 20.42
CA HIS A 198 -10.51 3.76 20.77
C HIS A 198 -11.89 3.65 20.11
N GLN A 199 -12.84 4.49 20.52
CA GLN A 199 -14.16 4.56 19.93
C GLN A 199 -14.13 4.99 18.45
N PRO A 200 -15.04 4.48 17.60
CA PRO A 200 -15.14 4.90 16.20
C PRO A 200 -15.33 6.41 16.07
N GLY A 201 -14.52 7.05 15.24
CA GLY A 201 -14.54 8.50 14.99
C GLY A 201 -13.79 9.35 16.04
N GLU A 202 -13.30 8.76 17.13
CA GLU A 202 -12.62 9.51 18.19
C GLU A 202 -11.26 10.05 17.75
N LYS A 203 -10.49 9.20 17.04
CA LYS A 203 -9.09 9.51 16.66
C LYS A 203 -8.74 8.93 15.30
N TRP A 204 -7.72 9.50 14.71
CA TRP A 204 -7.02 8.87 13.60
C TRP A 204 -5.99 7.86 14.12
N THR A 205 -6.07 6.62 13.66
CA THR A 205 -5.09 5.57 13.95
C THR A 205 -4.87 4.74 12.70
N TYR A 206 -3.66 4.80 12.16
CA TYR A 206 -3.29 4.00 10.99
C TYR A 206 -3.55 2.52 11.24
N SER A 207 -4.25 1.86 10.30
CA SER A 207 -4.89 0.57 10.61
C SER A 207 -5.08 -0.33 9.40
N ILE A 208 -5.45 -1.57 9.68
CA ILE A 208 -5.90 -2.60 8.73
C ILE A 208 -7.30 -2.32 8.15
N GLY A 209 -7.85 -1.12 8.31
CA GLY A 209 -9.20 -0.79 7.82
C GLY A 209 -9.39 -1.00 6.32
N MET A 210 -8.32 -0.83 5.52
CA MET A 210 -8.37 -1.06 4.07
C MET A 210 -8.50 -2.54 3.71
N ASP A 211 -7.95 -3.44 4.51
CA ASP A 211 -8.12 -4.89 4.33
C ASP A 211 -9.59 -5.26 4.58
N ILE A 212 -10.22 -4.67 5.60
CA ILE A 212 -11.65 -4.86 5.87
C ILE A 212 -12.50 -4.32 4.72
N LEU A 213 -12.14 -3.16 4.14
CA LEU A 213 -12.80 -2.63 2.94
C LEU A 213 -12.68 -3.58 1.75
N GLY A 214 -11.55 -4.29 1.60
CA GLY A 214 -11.39 -5.33 0.57
C GLY A 214 -12.49 -6.39 0.65
N CYS A 215 -12.74 -6.95 1.84
CA CYS A 215 -13.85 -7.89 2.04
C CYS A 215 -15.23 -7.26 1.76
N ILE A 216 -15.45 -6.01 2.17
CA ILE A 216 -16.71 -5.31 1.90
C ILE A 216 -16.92 -5.12 0.40
N ILE A 217 -15.86 -4.79 -0.35
CA ILE A 217 -15.89 -4.68 -1.81
C ILE A 217 -16.28 -6.04 -2.43
N GLU A 218 -15.70 -7.14 -1.98
CA GLU A 218 -16.10 -8.48 -2.44
C GLU A 218 -17.59 -8.75 -2.21
N ARG A 219 -18.06 -8.55 -1.01
CA ARG A 219 -19.45 -8.83 -0.62
C ARG A 219 -20.45 -7.92 -1.34
N ALA A 220 -20.15 -6.63 -1.48
CA ALA A 220 -21.02 -5.67 -2.13
C ALA A 220 -21.03 -5.84 -3.66
N SER A 221 -19.96 -6.30 -4.27
CA SER A 221 -19.83 -6.50 -5.71
C SER A 221 -20.18 -7.91 -6.17
N ASN A 222 -20.12 -8.89 -5.28
CA ASN A 222 -20.15 -10.33 -5.57
C ASN A 222 -19.04 -10.76 -6.56
N GLN A 223 -17.86 -10.18 -6.43
CA GLN A 223 -16.65 -10.47 -7.19
C GLN A 223 -15.48 -10.58 -6.22
N SER A 224 -14.41 -11.32 -6.57
CA SER A 224 -13.17 -11.23 -5.80
C SER A 224 -12.63 -9.80 -5.81
N PHE A 225 -11.91 -9.39 -4.77
CA PHE A 225 -11.37 -8.04 -4.70
C PHE A 225 -10.42 -7.74 -5.88
N GLY A 226 -9.59 -8.73 -6.24
CA GLY A 226 -8.70 -8.63 -7.39
C GLY A 226 -9.45 -8.46 -8.72
N ASP A 227 -10.49 -9.28 -8.97
CA ASP A 227 -11.30 -9.17 -10.19
C ASP A 227 -12.07 -7.86 -10.25
N PHE A 228 -12.57 -7.39 -9.09
CA PHE A 228 -13.23 -6.09 -9.02
C PHE A 228 -12.29 -4.95 -9.41
N LEU A 229 -11.08 -4.91 -8.85
CA LEU A 229 -10.05 -3.92 -9.19
C LEU A 229 -9.68 -4.00 -10.66
N LYS A 230 -9.40 -5.22 -11.14
CA LYS A 230 -9.02 -5.44 -12.54
C LYS A 230 -10.08 -4.87 -13.48
N LYS A 231 -11.34 -5.25 -13.29
CA LYS A 231 -12.44 -4.88 -14.19
C LYS A 231 -12.79 -3.39 -14.14
N ASN A 232 -12.77 -2.78 -12.94
CA ASN A 232 -13.31 -1.43 -12.74
C ASN A 232 -12.25 -0.34 -12.68
N ILE A 233 -10.97 -0.71 -12.50
CA ILE A 233 -9.86 0.25 -12.37
C ILE A 233 -8.74 -0.09 -13.34
N PHE A 234 -8.14 -1.29 -13.27
CA PHE A 234 -6.92 -1.58 -14.01
C PHE A 234 -7.13 -1.67 -15.51
N ASP A 235 -8.14 -2.44 -15.97
CA ASP A 235 -8.42 -2.58 -17.41
C ASP A 235 -8.85 -1.23 -18.04
N PRO A 236 -9.79 -0.45 -17.45
CA PRO A 236 -10.17 0.85 -18.00
C PRO A 236 -9.02 1.87 -18.07
N LEU A 237 -8.06 1.79 -17.16
CA LEU A 237 -6.90 2.68 -17.10
C LEU A 237 -5.67 2.09 -17.79
N GLU A 238 -5.81 0.94 -18.45
CA GLU A 238 -4.71 0.21 -19.11
C GLU A 238 -3.52 -0.12 -18.19
N MET A 239 -3.76 -0.32 -16.90
CA MET A 239 -2.77 -0.68 -15.90
C MET A 239 -2.43 -2.17 -15.99
N LYS A 240 -1.72 -2.56 -17.06
CA LYS A 240 -1.46 -3.97 -17.44
C LYS A 240 -0.47 -4.69 -16.53
N ASP A 241 0.24 -3.93 -15.69
CA ASP A 241 1.27 -4.40 -14.78
C ASP A 241 0.89 -4.21 -13.30
N THR A 242 -0.44 -4.16 -13.02
CA THR A 242 -0.98 -3.99 -11.68
C THR A 242 -1.83 -5.20 -11.30
N PHE A 243 -1.45 -5.93 -10.24
CA PHE A 243 -2.10 -7.17 -9.82
C PHE A 243 -1.75 -7.50 -8.37
N PHE A 244 -2.54 -8.35 -7.72
CA PHE A 244 -2.23 -8.90 -6.40
C PHE A 244 -1.22 -10.05 -6.48
N GLU A 245 -1.25 -10.81 -7.55
CA GLU A 245 -0.35 -11.93 -7.81
C GLU A 245 0.33 -11.73 -9.15
N VAL A 246 1.66 -11.73 -9.14
CA VAL A 246 2.46 -11.53 -10.35
C VAL A 246 2.31 -12.76 -11.25
N PRO A 247 1.78 -12.61 -12.48
CA PRO A 247 1.70 -13.73 -13.42
C PRO A 247 3.09 -14.31 -13.69
N SER A 248 3.17 -15.64 -13.83
CA SER A 248 4.44 -16.34 -14.07
C SER A 248 5.22 -15.80 -15.27
N SER A 249 4.53 -15.33 -16.30
CA SER A 249 5.14 -14.69 -17.48
C SER A 249 5.81 -13.34 -17.19
N LYS A 250 5.54 -12.74 -16.03
CA LYS A 250 6.06 -11.43 -15.62
C LYS A 250 6.99 -11.50 -14.41
N GLN A 251 7.15 -12.65 -13.79
CA GLN A 251 8.00 -12.82 -12.59
C GLN A 251 9.45 -12.39 -12.81
N ALA A 252 10.00 -12.60 -14.01
CA ALA A 252 11.35 -12.17 -14.35
C ALA A 252 11.57 -10.64 -14.26
N ARG A 253 10.49 -9.84 -14.25
CA ARG A 253 10.52 -8.38 -14.09
C ARG A 253 10.40 -7.94 -12.64
N MET A 254 10.10 -8.86 -11.71
CA MET A 254 9.99 -8.57 -10.29
C MET A 254 11.34 -8.22 -9.70
N ILE A 255 11.41 -7.14 -8.95
CA ILE A 255 12.63 -6.75 -8.22
C ILE A 255 12.76 -7.54 -6.92
N ASP A 256 13.99 -7.76 -6.48
CA ASP A 256 14.27 -8.29 -5.17
C ASP A 256 13.96 -7.25 -4.09
N LEU A 257 13.57 -7.74 -2.91
CA LEU A 257 13.30 -6.89 -1.77
C LEU A 257 14.53 -6.81 -0.86
N TYR A 258 15.04 -5.61 -0.69
CA TYR A 258 16.19 -5.33 0.17
C TYR A 258 15.78 -4.53 1.40
N ALA A 259 16.41 -4.81 2.53
CA ALA A 259 16.31 -3.98 3.73
C ALA A 259 17.68 -3.44 4.14
N HIS A 260 17.68 -2.28 4.77
CA HIS A 260 18.90 -1.72 5.33
C HIS A 260 19.23 -2.39 6.66
N LYS A 261 20.44 -2.95 6.80
CA LYS A 261 20.88 -3.66 8.01
C LYS A 261 20.66 -2.87 9.32
N LYS A 262 20.81 -1.56 9.27
CA LYS A 262 20.58 -0.67 10.41
C LYS A 262 19.11 -0.62 10.84
N GLY A 263 18.16 -0.76 9.92
CA GLY A 263 16.72 -0.73 10.20
C GLY A 263 16.27 -1.87 11.11
N PHE A 264 16.88 -3.05 11.00
CA PHE A 264 16.54 -4.18 11.88
C PHE A 264 16.78 -3.86 13.37
N LYS A 265 17.81 -3.08 13.70
CA LYS A 265 18.09 -2.67 15.09
C LYS A 265 17.09 -1.64 15.62
N GLU A 266 16.51 -0.81 14.75
CA GLU A 266 15.52 0.20 15.16
C GLU A 266 14.16 -0.42 15.48
N TYR A 267 13.88 -1.62 14.95
CA TYR A 267 12.60 -2.31 15.15
C TYR A 267 12.67 -3.48 16.15
N ASP A 268 13.77 -3.58 16.95
CA ASP A 268 14.01 -4.70 17.90
C ASP A 268 13.84 -6.09 17.26
N VAL A 269 14.20 -6.20 15.99
CA VAL A 269 14.15 -7.48 15.29
C VAL A 269 15.51 -8.17 15.44
N ASP A 270 15.50 -9.39 15.96
CA ASP A 270 16.68 -10.23 16.03
C ASP A 270 17.20 -10.50 14.62
N VAL A 271 18.39 -9.97 14.33
CA VAL A 271 19.07 -10.18 13.04
C VAL A 271 19.77 -11.53 13.09
N PRO A 272 19.40 -12.51 12.26
CA PRO A 272 20.10 -13.79 12.19
C PRO A 272 21.61 -13.59 12.06
N ASP A 273 22.38 -14.44 12.73
CA ASP A 273 23.86 -14.36 12.75
C ASP A 273 24.48 -14.36 11.33
N SER A 274 23.85 -15.07 10.39
CA SER A 274 24.24 -15.09 8.98
C SER A 274 24.16 -13.71 8.32
N ILE A 275 23.13 -12.93 8.67
CA ILE A 275 22.92 -11.55 8.19
C ILE A 275 23.80 -10.57 8.96
N ALA A 276 23.93 -10.76 10.29
CA ALA A 276 24.74 -9.88 11.13
C ALA A 276 26.20 -9.81 10.68
N ARG A 277 26.72 -10.89 10.11
CA ARG A 277 28.11 -11.02 9.63
C ARG A 277 28.34 -10.48 8.22
N GLN A 278 27.29 -10.18 7.44
CA GLN A 278 27.46 -9.63 6.10
C GLN A 278 28.04 -8.22 6.15
N LYS A 279 29.01 -7.94 5.26
CA LYS A 279 29.64 -6.62 5.16
C LYS A 279 28.76 -5.59 4.46
N ASN A 280 27.78 -6.04 3.67
CA ASN A 280 26.87 -5.17 2.92
C ASN A 280 25.89 -4.45 3.83
N LYS A 281 25.52 -3.23 3.46
CA LYS A 281 24.50 -2.44 4.18
C LYS A 281 23.10 -2.91 3.85
N LEU A 282 22.88 -3.42 2.65
CA LEU A 282 21.59 -3.96 2.19
C LEU A 282 21.61 -5.48 2.35
N ILE A 283 20.47 -6.02 2.70
CA ILE A 283 20.23 -7.44 2.96
C ILE A 283 19.04 -7.84 2.10
N LEU A 284 19.22 -8.89 1.31
CA LEU A 284 18.12 -9.50 0.56
C LEU A 284 17.14 -10.14 1.55
N LEU A 285 15.87 -9.68 1.50
CA LEU A 285 14.80 -10.18 2.36
C LEU A 285 13.92 -11.22 1.67
N ASP A 286 13.67 -11.01 0.37
CA ASP A 286 12.74 -11.82 -0.38
C ASP A 286 13.24 -11.90 -1.83
N PRO A 287 13.85 -13.04 -2.22
CA PRO A 287 14.15 -13.31 -3.61
C PRO A 287 12.86 -13.46 -4.40
N LYS A 288 12.93 -13.35 -5.71
CA LYS A 288 11.81 -13.33 -6.66
C LYS A 288 10.85 -14.52 -6.58
N GLU A 289 11.21 -15.57 -5.85
CA GLU A 289 10.44 -16.79 -5.74
C GLU A 289 9.42 -16.72 -4.61
N ASP A 290 8.15 -16.99 -4.93
CA ASP A 290 7.05 -17.32 -4.01
C ASP A 290 6.53 -16.26 -3.03
N SER A 291 6.68 -14.98 -3.30
CA SER A 291 6.05 -14.00 -2.44
C SER A 291 4.54 -13.88 -2.71
N LEU A 292 3.78 -14.67 -2.00
CA LEU A 292 2.33 -14.51 -1.83
C LEU A 292 2.06 -13.35 -0.87
N SER A 293 2.35 -12.15 -1.27
CA SER A 293 1.95 -11.01 -0.48
C SER A 293 0.61 -10.46 -0.96
N LEU A 294 -0.24 -10.10 -0.02
CA LEU A 294 -1.60 -9.59 -0.29
C LEU A 294 -1.64 -8.33 -1.14
N ILE A 295 -0.51 -7.78 -1.59
CA ILE A 295 -0.49 -6.57 -2.38
C ILE A 295 0.80 -6.52 -3.20
N HIS A 296 0.76 -7.15 -4.35
CA HIS A 296 1.70 -6.87 -5.42
C HIS A 296 0.97 -6.01 -6.45
N ILE A 297 1.42 -4.81 -6.64
CA ILE A 297 1.02 -3.99 -7.77
C ILE A 297 2.25 -3.60 -8.52
#